data_54e5492674c466edf646ff269defa60e
#
_entry.id   54e5492674c466edf646ff269defa60e
#
_cell.length_a   1.000
_cell.length_b   1.000
_cell.length_c   1.000
_cell.angle_alpha   90.00
_cell.angle_beta   90.00
_cell.angle_gamma   90.00
#
_symmetry.space_group_name_H-M   'P 1'
#
loop_
_entity.id
_entity.type
_entity.pdbx_description
1 polymer ?
#
loop_
_entity_poly.entity_id
_entity_poly.type
_entity_poly.pdbx_seq_one_letter_code
_entity_poly.pdbx_strand_id
1 'polypeptide(L)'
;MLATYNGDVPHRLLRLTISADCRRLEKVETLIRGGPLADVALAAIGPDGLGVIANSQWAGWTAEGTRNAADPRAATVALVKVPAHP
;
A
#
# COMPACT_ATOMS: atom_id res chain seq x y z
N MET A 1 -6.10 0.08 -12.04
CA MET A 1 -6.41 0.07 -10.59
C MET A 1 -5.12 -0.10 -9.80
N LEU A 2 -4.98 0.65 -8.73
CA LEU A 2 -3.87 0.50 -7.79
C LEU A 2 -4.39 -0.13 -6.50
N ALA A 3 -3.58 -0.97 -5.88
CA ALA A 3 -3.94 -1.67 -4.67
C ALA A 3 -2.75 -1.75 -3.71
N THR A 4 -3.01 -1.56 -2.44
CA THR A 4 -2.05 -1.87 -1.38
C THR A 4 -2.27 -3.31 -0.93
N TYR A 5 -1.20 -4.04 -0.72
CA TYR A 5 -1.26 -5.45 -0.33
C TYR A 5 -0.47 -5.66 0.96
N ASN A 6 -1.17 -5.93 2.03
CA ASN A 6 -0.60 -6.15 3.36
C ASN A 6 -0.81 -7.58 3.88
N GLY A 7 -1.31 -8.48 3.04
CA GLY A 7 -1.58 -9.86 3.43
C GLY A 7 -0.34 -10.74 3.54
N ASP A 8 0.82 -10.22 3.19
CA ASP A 8 2.08 -10.94 3.22
C ASP A 8 3.23 -9.96 3.53
N VAL A 9 4.39 -10.47 3.87
CA VAL A 9 5.59 -9.68 4.15
C VAL A 9 6.66 -10.03 3.11
N PRO A 10 7.28 -9.03 2.46
CA PRO A 10 7.06 -7.58 2.61
C PRO A 10 5.74 -7.11 2.00
N HIS A 11 5.22 -6.01 2.50
CA HIS A 11 4.03 -5.37 1.93
C HIS A 11 4.33 -4.84 0.53
N ARG A 12 3.30 -4.68 -0.29
CA ARG A 12 3.44 -4.32 -1.70
C ARG A 12 2.46 -3.25 -2.13
N LEU A 13 2.85 -2.51 -3.15
CA LEU A 13 1.96 -1.68 -3.96
C LEU A 13 1.83 -2.34 -5.32
N LEU A 14 0.60 -2.62 -5.72
CA LEU A 14 0.29 -3.34 -6.95
C LEU A 14 -0.45 -2.45 -7.95
N ARG A 15 -0.22 -2.71 -9.23
CA ARG A 15 -1.09 -2.21 -10.30
C ARG A 15 -1.81 -3.40 -10.93
N LEU A 16 -3.13 -3.29 -10.98
CA LEU A 16 -4.00 -4.32 -11.52
C LEU A 16 -4.58 -3.84 -12.84
N THR A 17 -4.47 -4.65 -13.88
CA THR A 17 -5.12 -4.41 -15.14
C THR A 17 -6.36 -5.29 -15.23
N ILE A 18 -7.52 -4.65 -15.37
CA ILE A 18 -8.82 -5.31 -15.38
C ILE A 18 -9.39 -5.23 -16.78
N SER A 19 -10.04 -6.31 -17.23
CA SER A 19 -10.68 -6.34 -18.56
C SER A 19 -11.74 -5.25 -18.70
N ALA A 20 -12.05 -4.86 -19.96
CA ALA A 20 -13.01 -3.79 -20.24
C ALA A 20 -14.40 -4.09 -19.65
N ASP A 21 -14.79 -5.35 -19.55
CA ASP A 21 -16.07 -5.76 -18.95
C ASP A 21 -16.00 -5.94 -17.43
N CYS A 22 -14.85 -5.68 -16.83
CA CYS A 22 -14.59 -5.80 -15.38
C CYS A 22 -14.78 -7.22 -14.82
N ARG A 23 -14.68 -8.23 -15.64
CA ARG A 23 -14.91 -9.62 -15.22
C ARG A 23 -13.64 -10.42 -15.03
N ARG A 24 -12.50 -9.91 -15.54
CA ARG A 24 -11.23 -10.63 -15.46
C ARG A 24 -10.12 -9.71 -15.00
N LEU A 25 -9.23 -10.26 -14.20
CA LEU A 25 -7.95 -9.65 -13.87
C LEU A 25 -6.94 -10.12 -14.91
N GLU A 26 -6.49 -9.20 -15.78
CA GLU A 26 -5.62 -9.56 -16.91
C GLU A 26 -4.15 -9.51 -16.53
N LYS A 27 -3.76 -8.62 -15.60
CA LYS A 27 -2.37 -8.44 -15.23
C LYS A 27 -2.25 -7.92 -13.81
N VAL A 28 -1.26 -8.40 -13.08
CA VAL A 28 -0.84 -7.90 -11.78
C VAL A 28 0.62 -7.51 -11.85
N GLU A 29 0.92 -6.24 -11.53
CA GLU A 29 2.29 -5.74 -11.49
C GLU A 29 2.63 -5.31 -10.08
N THR A 30 3.79 -5.71 -9.58
CA THR A 30 4.31 -5.19 -8.32
C THR A 30 5.12 -3.93 -8.62
N LEU A 31 4.62 -2.77 -8.16
CA LEU A 31 5.30 -1.49 -8.34
C LEU A 31 6.34 -1.25 -7.24
N ILE A 32 6.00 -1.57 -6.00
CA ILE A 32 6.90 -1.49 -4.87
C ILE A 32 6.74 -2.74 -4.03
N ARG A 33 7.86 -3.29 -3.59
CA ARG A 33 7.90 -4.43 -2.68
C ARG A 33 8.79 -4.07 -1.49
N GLY A 34 8.19 -3.98 -0.30
CA GLY A 34 8.92 -3.57 0.90
C GLY A 34 9.36 -2.12 0.84
N GLY A 35 10.63 -1.83 1.08
CA GLY A 35 11.17 -0.47 1.08
C GLY A 35 10.44 0.42 2.10
N PRO A 36 9.79 1.52 1.65
CA PRO A 36 9.08 2.40 2.57
C PRO A 36 7.78 1.80 3.13
N LEU A 37 7.31 0.66 2.58
CA LEU A 37 6.04 0.05 2.97
C LEU A 37 6.22 -0.84 4.20
N ALA A 38 6.25 -0.22 5.37
CA ALA A 38 6.43 -0.94 6.63
C ALA A 38 5.12 -1.56 7.15
N ASP A 39 4.06 -0.79 7.17
CA ASP A 39 2.71 -1.23 7.58
C ASP A 39 1.71 -0.47 6.72
N VAL A 40 1.54 -0.93 5.50
CA VAL A 40 0.78 -0.21 4.47
C VAL A 40 -0.71 -0.27 4.73
N ALA A 41 -1.38 0.84 4.50
CA ALA A 41 -2.82 0.95 4.55
C ALA A 41 -3.36 1.55 3.24
N LEU A 42 -4.29 2.46 3.30
CA LEU A 42 -4.95 3.01 2.13
C LEU A 42 -4.05 3.97 1.35
N ALA A 43 -4.43 4.22 0.11
CA ALA A 43 -3.74 5.14 -0.78
C ALA A 43 -4.75 5.98 -1.57
N ALA A 44 -4.31 7.14 -2.04
CA ALA A 44 -5.12 8.03 -2.87
C ALA A 44 -4.27 8.67 -3.95
N ILE A 45 -4.84 8.82 -5.15
CA ILE A 45 -4.18 9.48 -6.27
C ILE A 45 -4.38 10.99 -6.14
N GLY A 46 -3.28 11.73 -6.22
CA GLY A 46 -3.26 13.18 -6.23
C GLY A 46 -2.52 13.73 -7.45
N PRO A 47 -2.39 15.07 -7.58
CA PRO A 47 -1.75 15.69 -8.74
C PRO A 47 -0.27 15.36 -8.86
N ASP A 48 0.41 15.08 -7.75
CA ASP A 48 1.84 14.83 -7.71
C ASP A 48 2.19 13.33 -7.64
N GLY A 49 1.21 12.46 -7.71
CA GLY A 49 1.40 11.02 -7.64
C GLY A 49 0.44 10.34 -6.67
N LEU A 50 0.81 9.17 -6.22
CA LEU A 50 0.02 8.37 -5.29
C LEU A 50 0.52 8.59 -3.86
N GLY A 51 -0.34 9.11 -3.00
CA GLY A 51 -0.08 9.17 -1.56
C GLY A 51 -0.47 7.84 -0.91
N VAL A 52 0.48 7.18 -0.26
CA VAL A 52 0.29 5.89 0.39
C VAL A 52 0.58 6.02 1.87
N ILE A 53 -0.33 5.56 2.71
CA ILE A 53 -0.02 5.40 4.13
C ILE A 53 0.95 4.23 4.24
N ALA A 54 2.25 4.55 4.37
CA ALA A 54 3.32 3.57 4.31
C ALA A 54 3.61 2.91 5.66
N ASN A 55 3.32 3.61 6.75
CA ASN A 55 3.39 3.05 8.10
C ASN A 55 2.19 3.52 8.91
N SER A 56 1.12 2.74 8.87
CA SER A 56 -0.11 3.05 9.60
C SER A 56 0.01 2.80 11.10
N GLN A 57 1.03 2.07 11.52
CA GLN A 57 1.20 1.58 12.90
C GLN A 57 0.05 0.66 13.35
N TRP A 58 -0.66 0.07 12.41
CA TRP A 58 -1.75 -0.85 12.72
C TRP A 58 -1.27 -2.03 13.56
N ALA A 59 -0.10 -2.57 13.25
CA ALA A 59 0.51 -3.66 14.00
C ALA A 59 0.90 -3.28 15.43
N GLY A 60 0.93 -1.99 15.76
CA GLY A 60 1.19 -1.50 17.10
C GLY A 60 -0.01 -1.53 18.05
N TRP A 61 -1.16 -2.06 17.59
CA TRP A 61 -2.38 -2.13 18.38
C TRP A 61 -2.84 -3.57 18.54
N THR A 62 -3.34 -3.91 19.73
CA THR A 62 -3.93 -5.22 19.99
C THR A 62 -5.37 -5.26 19.48
N ALA A 63 -5.93 -6.48 19.40
CA ALA A 63 -7.34 -6.67 19.03
C ALA A 63 -8.32 -5.96 20.00
N GLU A 64 -7.89 -5.75 21.24
CA GLU A 64 -8.66 -5.06 22.28
C GLU A 64 -8.54 -3.53 22.20
N GLY A 65 -7.74 -3.01 21.24
CA GLY A 65 -7.54 -1.58 21.08
C GLY A 65 -6.47 -0.99 21.98
N THR A 66 -5.64 -1.79 22.60
CA THR A 66 -4.54 -1.34 23.45
C THR A 66 -3.29 -1.14 22.61
N ARG A 67 -2.59 -0.03 22.78
CA ARG A 67 -1.37 0.23 22.06
C ARG A 67 -0.22 -0.63 22.58
N ASN A 68 0.42 -1.31 21.66
CA ASN A 68 1.68 -2.02 21.92
C ASN A 68 2.83 -1.00 21.78
N ALA A 69 3.68 -0.87 22.78
CA ALA A 69 4.76 0.11 22.81
C ALA A 69 5.93 -0.19 21.87
N ALA A 70 5.84 -1.19 21.02
CA ALA A 70 7.00 -1.78 20.36
C ALA A 70 7.52 -1.03 19.13
N ASP A 71 6.75 -0.13 18.48
CA ASP A 71 7.20 0.55 17.27
C ASP A 71 7.51 2.02 17.53
N PRO A 72 8.82 2.40 17.58
CA PRO A 72 9.19 3.81 17.77
C PRO A 72 9.08 4.66 16.50
N ARG A 73 8.79 4.04 15.34
CA ARG A 73 8.72 4.76 14.07
C ARG A 73 7.44 5.59 14.00
N ALA A 74 7.56 6.78 13.41
CA ALA A 74 6.39 7.61 13.18
C ALA A 74 5.48 7.01 12.10
N ALA A 75 4.20 7.32 12.15
CA ALA A 75 3.30 7.09 11.03
C ALA A 75 3.77 7.94 9.84
N THR A 76 3.82 7.35 8.65
CA THR A 76 4.36 8.01 7.46
C THR A 76 3.43 7.87 6.27
N VAL A 77 3.46 8.91 5.43
CA VAL A 77 2.84 8.89 4.11
C VAL A 77 3.97 8.95 3.09
N ALA A 78 4.00 8.02 2.16
CA ALA A 78 4.93 8.05 1.04
C ALA A 78 4.24 8.59 -0.21
N LEU A 79 4.92 9.48 -0.93
CA LEU A 79 4.47 9.94 -2.23
C LEU A 79 5.18 9.12 -3.30
N VAL A 80 4.40 8.39 -4.08
CA VAL A 80 4.91 7.46 -5.08
C VAL A 80 4.51 7.93 -6.47
N LYS A 81 5.49 8.03 -7.37
CA LYS A 81 5.21 8.24 -8.79
C LYS A 81 4.85 6.92 -9.42
N VAL A 82 3.66 6.85 -10.00
CA VAL A 82 3.21 5.63 -10.68
C VAL A 82 3.75 5.67 -12.11
N PRO A 83 4.45 4.61 -12.55
CA PRO A 83 4.93 4.55 -13.93
C PRO A 83 3.79 4.64 -14.92
N ALA A 84 4.04 5.29 -16.06
CA ALA A 84 3.08 5.36 -17.14
C ALA A 84 2.70 3.95 -17.61
N HIS A 85 1.45 3.78 -18.01
CA HIS A 85 1.00 2.52 -18.59
C HIS A 85 1.66 2.36 -19.96
N PRO A 86 2.31 1.21 -20.24
CA PRO A 86 2.92 0.99 -21.55
C PRO A 86 1.88 0.90 -22.67
#